data_0b52c0e00aa9d893492d75236fdd969b
#
_entry.id   0b52c0e00aa9d893492d75236fdd969b
#
_cell.length_a   1.000
_cell.length_b   1.000
_cell.length_c   1.000
_cell.angle_alpha   90.00
_cell.angle_beta   90.00
_cell.angle_gamma   90.00
#
_symmetry.space_group_name_H-M   'P 1'
#
loop_
_entity.id
_entity.type
_entity.pdbx_description
1 polymer ?
#
loop_
_entity_poly.entity_id
_entity_poly.type
_entity_poly.pdbx_seq_one_letter_code
_entity_poly.pdbx_strand_id
1 'polypeptide(L)'
;MIFLEDFELFGNTTRAQNFLDSVKSGQFLLSFVMSYTQTCEIPGITIAGADSDSMQYTPPADAEYLHYGHCKTIDGIPMTPDGKPTPGILTKTALESASIPHLTINAGSKITPQLPFIETGLSFGKNISIEPAMSDSQVSTAVEFGRIVGRNMASLTDCLVIGESIPAGTTTALAVLRAFGFDAKVSSSIPTNPTKLKNEIVDSALKRIDSDHPYSILAKVGDPMIAFVA
;
A
#
# COMPACT_ATOMS: atom_id res chain seq x y z
N MET A 1 7.29 -14.45 -23.75
CA MET A 1 8.68 -13.95 -23.62
C MET A 1 8.60 -12.46 -23.86
N ILE A 2 8.80 -11.66 -22.83
CA ILE A 2 8.82 -10.18 -22.96
C ILE A 2 10.23 -9.82 -23.41
N PHE A 3 10.36 -9.14 -24.52
CA PHE A 3 11.67 -8.68 -25.01
C PHE A 3 12.01 -7.36 -24.30
N LEU A 4 13.26 -7.20 -23.87
CA LEU A 4 13.75 -5.97 -23.23
C LEU A 4 13.63 -4.73 -24.15
N GLU A 5 13.50 -4.95 -25.45
CA GLU A 5 13.26 -3.93 -26.47
C GLU A 5 11.88 -3.24 -26.33
N ASP A 6 10.95 -3.85 -25.55
CA ASP A 6 9.61 -3.31 -25.32
C ASP A 6 9.55 -2.31 -24.14
N PHE A 7 10.71 -2.05 -23.46
CA PHE A 7 10.75 -1.13 -22.32
C PHE A 7 11.40 0.20 -22.67
N GLU A 8 10.71 1.28 -22.35
CA GLU A 8 11.29 2.62 -22.38
C GLU A 8 11.88 2.94 -21.00
N LEU A 9 13.18 3.24 -20.95
CA LEU A 9 13.92 3.49 -19.72
C LEU A 9 14.09 4.96 -19.46
N PHE A 10 13.75 5.42 -18.25
CA PHE A 10 13.87 6.80 -17.82
C PHE A 10 14.89 6.96 -16.69
N GLY A 11 15.44 8.16 -16.53
CA GLY A 11 16.39 8.49 -15.47
C GLY A 11 17.78 7.88 -15.74
N ASN A 12 18.33 7.15 -14.78
CA ASN A 12 19.61 6.46 -14.97
C ASN A 12 19.42 5.17 -15.75
N THR A 13 19.47 5.27 -17.08
CA THR A 13 19.19 4.15 -18.00
C THR A 13 20.18 3.00 -17.85
N THR A 14 21.46 3.28 -17.55
CA THR A 14 22.46 2.23 -17.28
C THR A 14 22.10 1.41 -16.05
N ARG A 15 21.70 2.05 -14.96
CA ARG A 15 21.28 1.34 -13.74
C ARG A 15 19.98 0.55 -13.96
N ALA A 16 19.05 1.12 -14.71
CA ALA A 16 17.80 0.45 -15.07
C ALA A 16 18.07 -0.79 -15.94
N GLN A 17 18.95 -0.68 -16.96
CA GLN A 17 19.34 -1.81 -17.80
C GLN A 17 20.02 -2.92 -16.98
N ASN A 18 20.98 -2.57 -16.13
CA ASN A 18 21.67 -3.54 -15.28
C ASN A 18 20.68 -4.27 -14.35
N PHE A 19 19.67 -3.58 -13.81
CA PHE A 19 18.62 -4.20 -13.03
C PHE A 19 17.80 -5.18 -13.87
N LEU A 20 17.31 -4.76 -15.04
CA LEU A 20 16.54 -5.64 -15.92
C LEU A 20 17.33 -6.89 -16.31
N ASP A 21 18.63 -6.76 -16.63
CA ASP A 21 19.50 -7.88 -16.97
C ASP A 21 19.69 -8.83 -15.78
N SER A 22 19.79 -8.29 -14.56
CA SER A 22 19.94 -9.10 -13.34
C SER A 22 18.70 -9.92 -12.99
N VAL A 23 17.49 -9.42 -13.32
CA VAL A 23 16.24 -10.10 -12.99
C VAL A 23 15.61 -10.86 -14.16
N LYS A 24 16.20 -10.81 -15.36
CA LYS A 24 15.66 -11.40 -16.60
C LYS A 24 15.34 -12.89 -16.50
N SER A 25 16.14 -13.64 -15.77
CA SER A 25 15.95 -15.07 -15.48
C SER A 25 15.75 -15.34 -13.98
N GLY A 26 15.57 -14.29 -13.21
CA GLY A 26 15.43 -14.36 -11.76
C GLY A 26 14.06 -14.83 -11.31
N GLN A 27 14.00 -15.24 -10.06
CA GLN A 27 12.74 -15.57 -9.38
C GLN A 27 12.12 -14.31 -8.80
N PHE A 28 10.85 -14.11 -9.07
CA PHE A 28 10.05 -13.02 -8.54
C PHE A 28 9.16 -13.50 -7.40
N LEU A 29 8.93 -12.64 -6.41
CA LEU A 29 7.96 -12.85 -5.35
C LEU A 29 7.17 -11.56 -5.17
N LEU A 30 5.84 -11.62 -5.17
CA LEU A 30 5.00 -10.50 -4.76
C LEU A 30 4.71 -10.58 -3.25
N SER A 31 5.09 -9.54 -2.51
CA SER A 31 4.62 -9.28 -1.16
C SER A 31 3.41 -8.34 -1.25
N PHE A 32 2.21 -8.87 -1.00
CA PHE A 32 0.99 -8.07 -0.97
C PHE A 32 0.69 -7.62 0.45
N VAL A 33 0.84 -6.33 0.71
CA VAL A 33 0.69 -5.73 2.04
C VAL A 33 -0.68 -5.08 2.14
N MET A 34 -1.52 -5.58 3.03
CA MET A 34 -2.82 -4.99 3.33
C MET A 34 -2.77 -4.18 4.62
N SER A 35 -3.44 -3.03 4.63
CA SER A 35 -3.51 -2.13 5.77
C SER A 35 -4.82 -1.33 5.78
N TYR A 36 -5.01 -0.50 6.80
CA TYR A 36 -6.14 0.41 6.90
C TYR A 36 -5.73 1.69 7.63
N THR A 37 -6.31 2.81 7.23
CA THR A 37 -6.22 4.08 7.96
C THR A 37 -7.59 4.74 8.07
N GLN A 38 -7.94 5.21 9.27
CA GLN A 38 -9.19 5.96 9.49
C GLN A 38 -9.27 7.26 8.67
N THR A 39 -8.18 7.69 8.04
CA THR A 39 -8.20 8.80 7.08
C THR A 39 -9.16 8.52 5.92
N CYS A 40 -9.39 7.25 5.56
CA CYS A 40 -10.35 6.89 4.50
C CYS A 40 -11.80 7.17 4.86
N GLU A 41 -12.12 7.30 6.15
CA GLU A 41 -13.47 7.57 6.65
C GLU A 41 -13.88 9.04 6.40
N ILE A 42 -12.98 9.91 5.95
CA ILE A 42 -13.28 11.29 5.57
C ILE A 42 -14.10 11.29 4.27
N PRO A 43 -15.33 11.86 4.28
CA PRO A 43 -16.17 11.87 3.09
C PRO A 43 -15.48 12.50 1.87
N GLY A 44 -15.51 11.80 0.74
CA GLY A 44 -14.95 12.30 -0.53
C GLY A 44 -13.44 12.15 -0.70
N ILE A 45 -12.73 11.47 0.21
CA ILE A 45 -11.28 11.27 0.10
C ILE A 45 -10.90 10.08 -0.79
N THR A 46 -11.73 9.06 -0.82
CA THR A 46 -11.52 7.82 -1.57
C THR A 46 -12.86 7.18 -1.96
N ILE A 47 -12.85 6.34 -2.98
CA ILE A 47 -13.94 5.45 -3.37
C ILE A 47 -13.47 3.97 -3.38
N ALA A 48 -12.50 3.63 -2.56
CA ALA A 48 -11.99 2.27 -2.42
C ALA A 48 -12.97 1.38 -1.63
N GLY A 49 -14.16 1.17 -2.18
CA GLY A 49 -15.28 0.43 -1.61
C GLY A 49 -16.60 0.94 -2.16
N ALA A 50 -17.65 0.13 -2.17
CA ALA A 50 -18.96 0.50 -2.67
C ALA A 50 -19.63 1.63 -1.84
N ASP A 51 -19.30 1.69 -0.55
CA ASP A 51 -19.70 2.72 0.39
C ASP A 51 -18.65 2.89 1.51
N SER A 52 -18.88 3.79 2.46
CA SER A 52 -17.96 4.06 3.58
C SER A 52 -17.73 2.82 4.47
N ASP A 53 -18.74 2.00 4.68
CA ASP A 53 -18.65 0.85 5.57
C ASP A 53 -17.90 -0.32 4.90
N SER A 54 -17.99 -0.42 3.59
CA SER A 54 -17.31 -1.45 2.80
C SER A 54 -15.81 -1.20 2.61
N MET A 55 -15.32 0.03 2.80
CA MET A 55 -13.89 0.35 2.64
C MET A 55 -12.96 -0.51 3.51
N GLN A 56 -13.39 -0.88 4.72
CA GLN A 56 -12.61 -1.72 5.61
C GLN A 56 -12.43 -3.17 5.09
N TYR A 57 -13.30 -3.61 4.21
CA TYR A 57 -13.26 -4.94 3.62
C TYR A 57 -12.43 -5.00 2.33
N THR A 58 -12.10 -3.85 1.73
CA THR A 58 -11.35 -3.80 0.46
C THR A 58 -9.97 -4.45 0.57
N PRO A 59 -9.11 -4.17 1.56
CA PRO A 59 -7.79 -4.79 1.64
C PRO A 59 -7.84 -6.33 1.79
N PRO A 60 -8.63 -6.92 2.71
CA PRO A 60 -8.73 -8.38 2.80
C PRO A 60 -9.40 -9.01 1.58
N ALA A 61 -10.39 -8.37 0.97
CA ALA A 61 -11.04 -8.87 -0.23
C ALA A 61 -10.10 -8.85 -1.45
N ASP A 62 -9.26 -7.83 -1.60
CA ASP A 62 -8.20 -7.79 -2.62
C ASP A 62 -7.20 -8.94 -2.44
N ALA A 63 -6.77 -9.20 -1.19
CA ALA A 63 -5.90 -10.33 -0.88
C ALA A 63 -6.53 -11.68 -1.25
N GLU A 64 -7.80 -11.88 -0.90
CA GLU A 64 -8.56 -13.09 -1.23
C GLU A 64 -8.73 -13.24 -2.74
N TYR A 65 -9.04 -12.15 -3.43
CA TYR A 65 -9.17 -12.16 -4.87
C TYR A 65 -7.86 -12.55 -5.57
N LEU A 66 -6.74 -11.98 -5.15
CA LEU A 66 -5.42 -12.36 -5.67
C LEU A 66 -5.16 -13.86 -5.51
N HIS A 67 -5.53 -14.44 -4.38
CA HIS A 67 -5.26 -15.84 -4.06
C HIS A 67 -6.25 -16.80 -4.73
N TYR A 68 -7.57 -16.57 -4.54
CA TYR A 68 -8.63 -17.51 -4.97
C TYR A 68 -9.28 -17.16 -6.31
N GLY A 69 -9.19 -15.90 -6.78
CA GLY A 69 -9.98 -15.37 -7.90
C GLY A 69 -11.42 -15.02 -7.50
N HIS A 70 -11.75 -15.12 -6.22
CA HIS A 70 -13.01 -14.68 -5.62
C HIS A 70 -12.79 -14.25 -4.17
N CYS A 71 -13.71 -13.50 -3.62
CA CYS A 71 -13.66 -13.07 -2.22
C CYS A 71 -14.48 -13.99 -1.33
N LYS A 72 -14.09 -14.07 -0.06
CA LYS A 72 -14.81 -14.76 1.01
C LYS A 72 -15.33 -13.79 2.05
N THR A 73 -14.66 -12.65 2.20
CA THR A 73 -14.99 -11.60 3.18
C THR A 73 -16.16 -10.74 2.70
N ILE A 74 -16.40 -10.68 1.39
CA ILE A 74 -17.51 -9.94 0.77
C ILE A 74 -18.16 -10.80 -0.34
N ASP A 75 -19.42 -10.50 -0.66
CA ASP A 75 -20.07 -11.04 -1.85
C ASP A 75 -19.53 -10.35 -3.12
N GLY A 76 -19.09 -11.14 -4.10
CA GLY A 76 -18.53 -10.66 -5.35
C GLY A 76 -17.05 -10.29 -5.24
N ILE A 77 -16.65 -9.20 -5.88
CA ILE A 77 -15.28 -8.64 -5.87
C ILE A 77 -15.32 -7.15 -5.46
N PRO A 78 -14.23 -6.60 -4.92
CA PRO A 78 -14.20 -5.18 -4.58
C PRO A 78 -14.51 -4.33 -5.82
N MET A 79 -15.44 -3.39 -5.67
CA MET A 79 -15.85 -2.47 -6.73
C MET A 79 -15.98 -1.05 -6.20
N THR A 80 -15.78 -0.09 -7.08
CA THR A 80 -16.12 1.31 -6.81
C THR A 80 -17.64 1.51 -6.83
N PRO A 81 -18.19 2.61 -6.25
CA PRO A 81 -19.62 2.92 -6.28
C PRO A 81 -20.21 2.99 -7.71
N ASP A 82 -19.39 3.34 -8.72
CA ASP A 82 -19.76 3.39 -10.14
C ASP A 82 -19.54 2.05 -10.88
N GLY A 83 -19.29 0.96 -10.15
CA GLY A 83 -19.24 -0.40 -10.68
C GLY A 83 -17.93 -0.79 -11.37
N LYS A 84 -16.82 -0.08 -11.12
CA LYS A 84 -15.51 -0.47 -11.64
C LYS A 84 -14.86 -1.49 -10.70
N PRO A 85 -14.39 -2.63 -11.23
CA PRO A 85 -13.77 -3.66 -10.41
C PRO A 85 -12.38 -3.23 -9.92
N THR A 86 -11.93 -3.90 -8.86
CA THR A 86 -10.58 -3.69 -8.29
C THR A 86 -9.47 -3.83 -9.34
N PRO A 87 -8.43 -3.00 -9.28
CA PRO A 87 -7.20 -3.20 -10.05
C PRO A 87 -6.51 -4.55 -9.78
N GLY A 88 -6.86 -5.22 -8.69
CA GLY A 88 -6.42 -6.57 -8.36
C GLY A 88 -6.62 -7.60 -9.48
N ILE A 89 -7.58 -7.36 -10.39
CA ILE A 89 -7.77 -8.19 -11.60
C ILE A 89 -6.52 -8.19 -12.47
N LEU A 90 -5.94 -7.01 -12.72
CA LEU A 90 -4.72 -6.88 -13.53
C LEU A 90 -3.53 -7.55 -12.84
N THR A 91 -3.39 -7.32 -11.51
CA THR A 91 -2.33 -7.94 -10.71
C THR A 91 -2.44 -9.44 -10.74
N LYS A 92 -3.62 -10.01 -10.48
CA LYS A 92 -3.84 -11.46 -10.53
C LYS A 92 -3.50 -12.05 -11.89
N THR A 93 -3.98 -11.43 -12.96
CA THR A 93 -3.69 -11.88 -14.33
C THR A 93 -2.19 -11.87 -14.62
N ALA A 94 -1.47 -10.84 -14.20
CA ALA A 94 -0.02 -10.75 -14.36
C ALA A 94 0.72 -11.84 -13.59
N LEU A 95 0.33 -12.08 -12.32
CA LEU A 95 0.94 -13.13 -11.48
C LEU A 95 0.73 -14.52 -12.07
N GLU A 96 -0.48 -14.83 -12.52
CA GLU A 96 -0.81 -16.12 -13.13
C GLU A 96 -0.06 -16.32 -14.47
N SER A 97 -0.06 -15.29 -15.32
CA SER A 97 0.61 -15.34 -16.63
C SER A 97 2.12 -15.54 -16.52
N ALA A 98 2.74 -14.97 -15.49
CA ALA A 98 4.17 -15.07 -15.25
C ALA A 98 4.54 -16.15 -14.22
N SER A 99 3.55 -16.85 -13.64
CA SER A 99 3.74 -17.85 -12.57
C SER A 99 4.49 -17.28 -11.36
N ILE A 100 4.22 -16.02 -11.00
CA ILE A 100 4.84 -15.34 -9.86
C ILE A 100 4.09 -15.71 -8.57
N PRO A 101 4.77 -16.34 -7.58
CA PRO A 101 4.19 -16.59 -6.28
C PRO A 101 3.96 -15.28 -5.51
N HIS A 102 2.96 -15.29 -4.60
CA HIS A 102 2.69 -14.15 -3.75
C HIS A 102 2.41 -14.54 -2.31
N LEU A 103 2.71 -13.64 -1.40
CA LEU A 103 2.43 -13.75 0.03
C LEU A 103 1.62 -12.54 0.48
N THR A 104 0.61 -12.78 1.31
CA THR A 104 -0.19 -11.73 1.94
C THR A 104 0.39 -11.39 3.30
N ILE A 105 0.51 -10.09 3.60
CA ILE A 105 0.97 -9.57 4.89
C ILE A 105 -0.11 -8.61 5.43
N ASN A 106 -0.52 -8.83 6.67
CA ASN A 106 -1.38 -7.90 7.39
C ASN A 106 -0.52 -6.89 8.16
N ALA A 107 -0.42 -5.67 7.65
CA ALA A 107 0.23 -4.53 8.30
C ALA A 107 -0.81 -3.54 8.84
N GLY A 108 -1.72 -4.03 9.70
CA GLY A 108 -2.73 -3.21 10.34
C GLY A 108 -4.01 -3.01 9.52
N SER A 109 -4.50 -4.04 8.84
CA SER A 109 -5.85 -4.05 8.30
C SER A 109 -6.89 -4.17 9.43
N LYS A 110 -8.05 -3.54 9.26
CA LYS A 110 -9.14 -3.56 10.24
C LYS A 110 -9.88 -4.90 10.26
N ILE A 111 -9.94 -5.54 9.11
CA ILE A 111 -10.55 -6.87 8.91
C ILE A 111 -9.47 -7.82 8.40
N THR A 112 -9.49 -9.06 8.89
CA THR A 112 -8.56 -10.12 8.45
C THR A 112 -9.13 -10.90 7.27
N PRO A 113 -8.31 -11.32 6.29
CA PRO A 113 -8.74 -12.13 5.16
C PRO A 113 -8.93 -13.59 5.58
N GLN A 114 -9.74 -14.34 4.82
CA GLN A 114 -9.95 -15.77 5.01
C GLN A 114 -8.98 -16.60 4.15
N LEU A 115 -7.68 -16.38 4.33
CA LEU A 115 -6.58 -17.10 3.69
C LEU A 115 -5.37 -17.14 4.64
N PRO A 116 -4.37 -17.99 4.41
CA PRO A 116 -3.10 -17.91 5.14
C PRO A 116 -2.36 -16.60 4.82
N PHE A 117 -1.87 -15.91 5.85
CA PHE A 117 -1.14 -14.64 5.73
C PHE A 117 -0.13 -14.48 6.86
N ILE A 118 0.80 -13.55 6.69
CA ILE A 118 1.73 -13.13 7.74
C ILE A 118 1.04 -12.06 8.57
N GLU A 119 0.82 -12.35 9.85
CA GLU A 119 0.25 -11.39 10.80
C GLU A 119 1.38 -10.61 11.49
N THR A 120 1.32 -9.28 11.45
CA THR A 120 2.29 -8.41 12.12
C THR A 120 1.82 -7.93 13.50
N GLY A 121 0.55 -8.07 13.82
CA GLY A 121 -0.04 -7.55 15.05
C GLY A 121 -0.12 -6.01 15.11
N LEU A 122 0.17 -5.32 14.02
CA LEU A 122 0.03 -3.86 13.96
C LEU A 122 -1.44 -3.45 13.97
N SER A 123 -1.75 -2.40 14.72
CA SER A 123 -3.07 -1.76 14.69
C SER A 123 -3.18 -0.87 13.44
N PHE A 124 -4.40 -0.66 12.96
CA PHE A 124 -4.67 0.26 11.84
C PHE A 124 -4.32 1.72 12.19
N GLY A 125 -4.05 2.53 11.16
CA GLY A 125 -3.72 3.95 11.28
C GLY A 125 -4.94 4.79 11.68
N LYS A 126 -4.69 5.84 12.47
CA LYS A 126 -5.69 6.82 12.87
C LYS A 126 -5.93 7.86 11.77
N ASN A 127 -6.96 8.69 11.96
CA ASN A 127 -7.26 9.80 11.06
C ASN A 127 -6.25 10.94 11.23
N ILE A 128 -5.35 11.10 10.27
CA ILE A 128 -4.29 12.11 10.30
C ILE A 128 -4.80 13.56 10.28
N SER A 129 -6.07 13.82 9.97
CA SER A 129 -6.62 15.19 10.03
C SER A 129 -6.80 15.69 11.45
N ILE A 130 -6.99 14.78 12.43
CA ILE A 130 -7.36 15.12 13.81
C ILE A 130 -6.37 14.65 14.88
N GLU A 131 -5.66 13.53 14.63
CA GLU A 131 -4.74 12.94 15.61
C GLU A 131 -3.51 12.32 14.93
N PRO A 132 -2.43 11.98 15.66
CA PRO A 132 -1.32 11.21 15.12
C PRO A 132 -1.77 9.86 14.56
N ALA A 133 -1.19 9.47 13.43
CA ALA A 133 -1.52 8.21 12.75
C ALA A 133 -1.26 6.98 13.61
N MET A 134 -0.17 7.00 14.35
CA MET A 134 0.34 5.87 15.16
C MET A 134 1.10 6.39 16.38
N SER A 135 1.37 5.51 17.35
CA SER A 135 2.37 5.78 18.39
C SER A 135 3.79 5.53 17.88
N ASP A 136 4.79 6.12 18.53
CA ASP A 136 6.21 5.89 18.21
C ASP A 136 6.59 4.41 18.37
N SER A 137 6.00 3.71 19.34
CA SER A 137 6.21 2.28 19.52
C SER A 137 5.65 1.45 18.39
N GLN A 138 4.48 1.81 17.84
CA GLN A 138 3.92 1.14 16.66
C GLN A 138 4.81 1.33 15.43
N VAL A 139 5.35 2.53 15.20
CA VAL A 139 6.31 2.77 14.11
C VAL A 139 7.56 1.94 14.28
N SER A 140 8.15 1.93 15.48
CA SER A 140 9.36 1.13 15.76
C SER A 140 9.13 -0.36 15.50
N THR A 141 8.00 -0.89 15.96
CA THR A 141 7.61 -2.30 15.73
C THR A 141 7.39 -2.58 14.24
N ALA A 142 6.70 -1.67 13.52
CA ALA A 142 6.44 -1.83 12.09
C ALA A 142 7.75 -1.91 11.29
N VAL A 143 8.68 -0.98 11.53
CA VAL A 143 10.00 -0.96 10.86
C VAL A 143 10.83 -2.20 11.22
N GLU A 144 10.81 -2.64 12.48
CA GLU A 144 11.52 -3.85 12.88
C GLU A 144 10.96 -5.10 12.17
N PHE A 145 9.64 -5.25 12.15
CA PHE A 145 9.00 -6.39 11.49
C PHE A 145 9.20 -6.35 9.97
N GLY A 146 9.12 -5.17 9.35
CA GLY A 146 9.44 -5.00 7.93
C GLY A 146 10.87 -5.44 7.61
N ARG A 147 11.84 -5.09 8.44
CA ARG A 147 13.24 -5.55 8.28
C ARG A 147 13.39 -7.05 8.42
N ILE A 148 12.69 -7.69 9.38
CA ILE A 148 12.74 -9.14 9.58
C ILE A 148 12.14 -9.85 8.37
N VAL A 149 10.93 -9.46 7.97
CA VAL A 149 10.22 -10.07 6.85
C VAL A 149 10.98 -9.83 5.53
N GLY A 150 11.43 -8.59 5.29
CA GLY A 150 12.17 -8.23 4.08
C GLY A 150 13.48 -9.01 3.93
N ARG A 151 14.25 -9.19 5.01
CA ARG A 151 15.47 -10.02 4.99
C ARG A 151 15.17 -11.47 4.64
N ASN A 152 14.12 -12.06 5.22
CA ASN A 152 13.73 -13.43 4.90
C ASN A 152 13.27 -13.55 3.44
N MET A 153 12.46 -12.62 2.95
CA MET A 153 12.00 -12.64 1.56
C MET A 153 13.14 -12.42 0.56
N ALA A 154 14.09 -11.53 0.87
CA ALA A 154 15.25 -11.28 0.01
C ALA A 154 16.16 -12.50 -0.15
N SER A 155 16.10 -13.47 0.75
CA SER A 155 16.82 -14.74 0.61
C SER A 155 16.09 -15.78 -0.25
N LEU A 156 14.84 -15.53 -0.61
CA LEU A 156 13.96 -16.45 -1.34
C LEU A 156 13.72 -16.04 -2.79
N THR A 157 14.15 -14.84 -3.19
CA THR A 157 13.83 -14.28 -4.52
C THR A 157 14.95 -13.37 -5.01
N ASP A 158 15.09 -13.27 -6.32
CA ASP A 158 16.01 -12.32 -6.97
C ASP A 158 15.36 -10.94 -7.10
N CYS A 159 14.02 -10.88 -7.14
CA CYS A 159 13.27 -9.64 -7.21
C CYS A 159 12.03 -9.72 -6.32
N LEU A 160 12.01 -8.90 -5.26
CA LEU A 160 10.84 -8.69 -4.42
C LEU A 160 10.00 -7.54 -4.99
N VAL A 161 8.78 -7.85 -5.40
CA VAL A 161 7.76 -6.86 -5.79
C VAL A 161 6.88 -6.59 -4.58
N ILE A 162 6.67 -5.31 -4.24
CA ILE A 162 5.78 -4.91 -3.16
C ILE A 162 4.53 -4.30 -3.77
N GLY A 163 3.39 -4.93 -3.51
CA GLY A 163 2.05 -4.42 -3.81
C GLY A 163 1.31 -4.08 -2.52
N GLU A 164 0.31 -3.20 -2.61
CA GLU A 164 -0.43 -2.76 -1.44
C GLU A 164 -1.93 -2.67 -1.70
N SER A 165 -2.73 -2.77 -0.62
CA SER A 165 -4.11 -2.34 -0.58
C SER A 165 -4.37 -1.61 0.74
N ILE A 166 -4.60 -0.31 0.65
CA ILE A 166 -4.95 0.56 1.77
C ILE A 166 -5.87 1.69 1.28
N PRO A 167 -7.12 1.79 1.75
CA PRO A 167 -8.00 2.90 1.42
C PRO A 167 -7.40 4.24 1.89
N ALA A 168 -7.40 5.27 1.02
CA ALA A 168 -6.82 6.60 1.26
C ALA A 168 -5.29 6.63 1.50
N GLY A 169 -4.54 5.55 1.23
CA GLY A 169 -3.08 5.50 1.38
C GLY A 169 -2.34 6.58 0.57
N THR A 170 -2.90 7.03 -0.55
CA THR A 170 -2.32 8.17 -1.29
C THR A 170 -2.34 9.48 -0.50
N THR A 171 -3.24 9.65 0.48
CA THR A 171 -3.29 10.85 1.32
C THR A 171 -2.21 10.82 2.40
N THR A 172 -2.02 9.69 3.05
CA THR A 172 -0.94 9.48 4.03
C THR A 172 0.43 9.55 3.35
N ALA A 173 0.57 8.96 2.15
CA ALA A 173 1.78 9.09 1.34
C ALA A 173 2.11 10.56 0.99
N LEU A 174 1.10 11.36 0.60
CA LEU A 174 1.28 12.79 0.34
C LEU A 174 1.77 13.53 1.60
N ALA A 175 1.19 13.20 2.76
CA ALA A 175 1.58 13.81 4.03
C ALA A 175 3.03 13.48 4.40
N VAL A 176 3.45 12.23 4.26
CA VAL A 176 4.84 11.80 4.50
C VAL A 176 5.81 12.50 3.54
N LEU A 177 5.52 12.50 2.23
CA LEU A 177 6.38 13.15 1.24
C LEU A 177 6.57 14.64 1.54
N ARG A 178 5.48 15.35 1.86
CA ARG A 178 5.56 16.78 2.22
C ARG A 178 6.29 17.02 3.54
N ALA A 179 6.12 16.14 4.51
CA ALA A 179 6.86 16.22 5.77
C ALA A 179 8.37 16.11 5.57
N PHE A 180 8.81 15.34 4.56
CA PHE A 180 10.22 15.27 4.14
C PHE A 180 10.64 16.40 3.16
N GLY A 181 9.77 17.38 2.90
CA GLY A 181 10.08 18.55 2.08
C GLY A 181 9.93 18.35 0.57
N PHE A 182 9.32 17.25 0.12
CA PHE A 182 9.07 17.02 -1.31
C PHE A 182 7.80 17.76 -1.77
N ASP A 183 7.91 18.50 -2.87
CA ASP A 183 6.74 18.99 -3.63
C ASP A 183 6.13 17.85 -4.43
N ALA A 184 5.29 17.05 -3.76
CA ALA A 184 4.74 15.82 -4.29
C ALA A 184 3.29 16.00 -4.75
N LYS A 185 2.94 15.24 -5.78
CA LYS A 185 1.57 15.00 -6.25
C LYS A 185 1.28 13.50 -6.15
N VAL A 186 0.06 13.16 -5.79
CA VAL A 186 -0.38 11.77 -5.67
C VAL A 186 -1.63 11.51 -6.51
N SER A 187 -1.83 10.26 -6.88
CA SER A 187 -3.04 9.80 -7.58
C SER A 187 -4.26 9.74 -6.64
N SER A 188 -5.37 9.29 -7.17
CA SER A 188 -6.61 9.05 -6.41
C SER A 188 -7.37 7.87 -7.03
N SER A 189 -8.14 7.16 -6.22
CA SER A 189 -9.17 6.24 -6.69
C SER A 189 -10.36 6.97 -7.34
N ILE A 190 -10.55 8.24 -6.99
CA ILE A 190 -11.63 9.08 -7.55
C ILE A 190 -11.20 9.62 -8.92
N PRO A 191 -12.04 9.53 -9.96
CA PRO A 191 -11.70 10.03 -11.30
C PRO A 191 -11.26 11.50 -11.33
N THR A 192 -11.91 12.35 -10.52
CA THR A 192 -11.45 13.72 -10.28
C THR A 192 -10.73 13.75 -8.95
N ASN A 193 -9.40 13.79 -8.97
CA ASN A 193 -8.58 13.77 -7.75
C ASN A 193 -9.01 14.91 -6.79
N PRO A 194 -9.42 14.61 -5.55
CA PRO A 194 -9.85 15.60 -4.57
C PRO A 194 -8.66 16.36 -3.96
N THR A 195 -7.84 16.98 -4.82
CA THR A 195 -6.57 17.62 -4.45
C THR A 195 -6.74 18.66 -3.36
N LYS A 196 -7.82 19.46 -3.41
CA LYS A 196 -8.09 20.48 -2.38
C LYS A 196 -8.30 19.81 -1.01
N LEU A 197 -9.16 18.81 -0.92
CA LEU A 197 -9.44 18.08 0.32
C LEU A 197 -8.19 17.39 0.86
N LYS A 198 -7.40 16.73 -0.01
CA LYS A 198 -6.13 16.12 0.37
C LYS A 198 -5.16 17.15 0.95
N ASN A 199 -5.03 18.31 0.32
CA ASN A 199 -4.18 19.39 0.82
C ASN A 199 -4.64 19.88 2.19
N GLU A 200 -5.93 20.12 2.41
CA GLU A 200 -6.47 20.56 3.69
C GLU A 200 -6.18 19.55 4.82
N ILE A 201 -6.34 18.25 4.55
CA ILE A 201 -6.03 17.17 5.49
C ILE A 201 -4.53 17.16 5.81
N VAL A 202 -3.69 17.19 4.77
CA VAL A 202 -2.24 17.15 4.91
C VAL A 202 -1.72 18.38 5.64
N ASP A 203 -2.18 19.58 5.28
CA ASP A 203 -1.78 20.82 5.95
C ASP A 203 -2.17 20.83 7.44
N SER A 204 -3.31 20.23 7.79
CA SER A 204 -3.70 20.01 9.18
C SER A 204 -2.78 19.03 9.90
N ALA A 205 -2.43 17.92 9.23
CA ALA A 205 -1.57 16.89 9.78
C ALA A 205 -0.15 17.40 10.02
N LEU A 206 0.42 18.15 9.08
CA LEU A 206 1.78 18.71 9.16
C LEU A 206 1.98 19.65 10.34
N LYS A 207 0.94 20.35 10.81
CA LYS A 207 1.02 21.22 12.01
C LYS A 207 1.39 20.47 13.29
N ARG A 208 1.25 19.14 13.32
CA ARG A 208 1.60 18.31 14.47
C ARG A 208 3.02 17.77 14.45
N ILE A 209 3.76 18.05 13.37
CA ILE A 209 5.15 17.62 13.27
C ILE A 209 5.99 18.54 14.16
N ASP A 210 6.67 17.94 15.12
CA ASP A 210 7.49 18.59 16.14
C ASP A 210 8.96 18.13 16.08
N SER A 211 9.30 17.24 15.13
CA SER A 211 10.61 16.67 14.94
C SER A 211 10.83 16.29 13.47
N ASP A 212 12.07 16.40 13.00
CA ASP A 212 12.51 15.93 11.68
C ASP A 212 12.93 14.46 11.66
N HIS A 213 12.86 13.78 12.82
CA HIS A 213 13.20 12.36 12.90
C HIS A 213 12.18 11.50 12.11
N PRO A 214 12.64 10.63 11.20
CA PRO A 214 11.73 9.88 10.31
C PRO A 214 10.62 9.10 11.03
N TYR A 215 10.93 8.49 12.18
CA TYR A 215 9.93 7.73 12.96
C TYR A 215 8.86 8.65 13.55
N SER A 216 9.25 9.84 14.03
CA SER A 216 8.29 10.83 14.51
C SER A 216 7.38 11.32 13.39
N ILE A 217 7.93 11.58 12.20
CA ILE A 217 7.14 11.94 11.02
C ILE A 217 6.13 10.84 10.69
N LEU A 218 6.59 9.58 10.59
CA LEU A 218 5.70 8.44 10.30
C LEU A 218 4.61 8.28 11.37
N ALA A 219 4.94 8.46 12.64
CA ALA A 219 3.96 8.40 13.73
C ALA A 219 2.87 9.47 13.60
N LYS A 220 3.22 10.67 13.16
CA LYS A 220 2.27 11.79 13.06
C LYS A 220 1.39 11.71 11.81
N VAL A 221 1.95 11.37 10.65
CA VAL A 221 1.29 11.58 9.35
C VAL A 221 1.33 10.37 8.40
N GLY A 222 1.98 9.27 8.79
CA GLY A 222 2.09 8.05 7.99
C GLY A 222 0.88 7.11 8.12
N ASP A 223 1.14 5.87 7.90
CA ASP A 223 0.26 4.73 8.18
C ASP A 223 1.10 3.47 8.44
N PRO A 224 0.49 2.38 8.95
CA PRO A 224 1.23 1.18 9.32
C PRO A 224 1.92 0.49 8.14
N MET A 225 1.33 0.55 6.94
CA MET A 225 1.92 -0.03 5.73
C MET A 225 3.18 0.72 5.32
N ILE A 226 3.15 2.06 5.29
CA ILE A 226 4.35 2.87 4.98
C ILE A 226 5.47 2.56 5.98
N ALA A 227 5.15 2.51 7.28
CA ALA A 227 6.14 2.21 8.32
C ALA A 227 6.71 0.79 8.20
N PHE A 228 5.89 -0.19 7.81
CA PHE A 228 6.31 -1.58 7.62
C PHE A 228 7.19 -1.77 6.36
N VAL A 229 6.89 -1.05 5.28
CA VAL A 229 7.60 -1.19 3.99
C VAL A 229 8.91 -0.38 3.96
N ALA A 230 9.02 0.71 4.75
CA ALA A 230 10.20 1.57 4.79
C ALA A 230 11.42 0.85 5.39
#